data_722cb83188e428e39af5835c0a9ea776
#
_entry.id   722cb83188e428e39af5835c0a9ea776
#
_cell.length_a   1.000
_cell.length_b   1.000
_cell.length_c   1.000
_cell.angle_alpha   90.00
_cell.angle_beta   90.00
_cell.angle_gamma   90.00
#
_symmetry.space_group_name_H-M   'P 1'
#
loop_
_entity.id
_entity.type
_entity.pdbx_description
1 polymer ?
#
loop_
_entity_poly.entity_id
_entity_poly.type
_entity_poly.pdbx_seq_one_letter_code
_entity_poly.pdbx_strand_id
1 'polypeptide(L)'
;MRSAVLSFSGGLDSTTVLAWLIRKEFKKIHCVNFQYGSKHNVYERIAADAVLKYYASAVPCELTYEVVDLSGAFTGMESSLLLSGGEIPEGHYESSNMSQTVVPARNLVFLSILAGMAWSKGIENIAIGIHRGDHAIYPDCRPEFHKAMDTAIYLGTDRNVNVLAPFLHMSKSQIVQYGIANNAPYHLTRTCYKNQPNPCGKCGSCYERLEAFAENNLIDPVFYEEGANNG
;
A
#
# COMPACT_ATOMS: atom_id res chain seq x y z
N MET A 1 22.07 -12.83 0.48
CA MET A 1 20.93 -12.94 -0.50
C MET A 1 19.95 -11.84 -0.12
N ARG A 2 19.55 -10.95 -1.06
CA ARG A 2 18.60 -9.85 -0.73
C ARG A 2 17.24 -10.40 -0.35
N SER A 3 16.70 -9.96 0.79
CA SER A 3 15.38 -10.33 1.28
C SER A 3 14.65 -9.11 1.84
N ALA A 4 13.32 -9.13 1.83
CA ALA A 4 12.50 -8.05 2.36
C ALA A 4 11.19 -8.58 2.97
N VAL A 5 10.69 -7.88 4.01
CA VAL A 5 9.29 -7.97 4.46
C VAL A 5 8.55 -6.77 3.88
N LEU A 6 7.47 -7.00 3.16
CA LEU A 6 6.71 -5.96 2.46
C LEU A 6 5.35 -5.74 3.14
N SER A 7 5.02 -4.49 3.50
CA SER A 7 3.63 -4.10 3.78
C SER A 7 2.82 -4.22 2.50
N PHE A 8 1.92 -5.22 2.43
CA PHE A 8 1.28 -5.61 1.18
C PHE A 8 -0.23 -5.66 1.29
N SER A 9 -0.89 -4.61 0.82
CA SER A 9 -2.36 -4.51 0.81
C SER A 9 -3.00 -5.14 -0.44
N GLY A 10 -2.25 -5.38 -1.52
CA GLY A 10 -2.81 -5.70 -2.83
C GLY A 10 -3.32 -4.47 -3.58
N GLY A 11 -3.06 -3.27 -3.05
CA GLY A 11 -3.30 -2.00 -3.72
C GLY A 11 -2.25 -1.70 -4.79
N LEU A 12 -2.49 -0.66 -5.60
CA LEU A 12 -1.62 -0.24 -6.70
C LEU A 12 -0.18 -0.02 -6.22
N ASP A 13 0.02 0.75 -5.15
CA ASP A 13 1.34 1.15 -4.68
C ASP A 13 2.13 -0.05 -4.13
N SER A 14 1.54 -0.83 -3.24
CA SER A 14 2.19 -2.01 -2.64
C SER A 14 2.51 -3.09 -3.69
N THR A 15 1.67 -3.24 -4.71
CA THR A 15 1.92 -4.14 -5.85
C THR A 15 3.07 -3.63 -6.71
N THR A 16 3.18 -2.31 -6.89
CA THR A 16 4.32 -1.73 -7.61
C THR A 16 5.62 -1.85 -6.81
N VAL A 17 5.57 -1.75 -5.46
CA VAL A 17 6.75 -2.06 -4.61
C VAL A 17 7.15 -3.53 -4.76
N LEU A 18 6.21 -4.46 -4.81
CA LEU A 18 6.50 -5.87 -5.06
C LEU A 18 7.20 -6.06 -6.41
N ALA A 19 6.69 -5.44 -7.49
CA ALA A 19 7.34 -5.45 -8.81
C ALA A 19 8.76 -4.85 -8.75
N TRP A 20 8.95 -3.77 -8.00
CA TRP A 20 10.26 -3.15 -7.79
C TRP A 20 11.23 -4.09 -7.06
N LEU A 21 10.81 -4.75 -5.98
CA LEU A 21 11.63 -5.72 -5.26
C LEU A 21 12.06 -6.88 -6.17
N ILE A 22 11.13 -7.43 -6.95
CA ILE A 22 11.40 -8.48 -7.93
C ILE A 22 12.43 -8.00 -8.97
N ARG A 23 12.23 -6.80 -9.53
CA ARG A 23 13.14 -6.20 -10.52
C ARG A 23 14.54 -5.91 -9.94
N LYS A 24 14.63 -5.61 -8.63
CA LYS A 24 15.87 -5.43 -7.88
C LYS A 24 16.50 -6.76 -7.42
N GLU A 25 15.97 -7.89 -7.91
CA GLU A 25 16.46 -9.24 -7.68
C GLU A 25 16.47 -9.69 -6.20
N PHE A 26 15.48 -9.22 -5.43
CA PHE A 26 15.23 -9.79 -4.11
C PHE A 26 14.81 -11.26 -4.29
N LYS A 27 15.47 -12.17 -3.58
CA LYS A 27 15.28 -13.61 -3.73
C LYS A 27 14.26 -14.19 -2.76
N LYS A 28 13.97 -13.45 -1.69
CA LYS A 28 12.96 -13.80 -0.70
C LYS A 28 12.18 -12.55 -0.31
N ILE A 29 10.88 -12.59 -0.53
CA ILE A 29 9.97 -11.50 -0.18
C ILE A 29 8.83 -12.07 0.66
N HIS A 30 8.71 -11.59 1.90
CA HIS A 30 7.63 -11.95 2.81
C HIS A 30 6.59 -10.83 2.79
N CYS A 31 5.45 -11.07 2.15
CA CYS A 31 4.35 -10.12 2.06
C CYS A 31 3.46 -10.20 3.30
N VAL A 32 3.18 -9.08 3.95
CA VAL A 32 2.35 -8.99 5.14
C VAL A 32 1.14 -8.11 4.85
N ASN A 33 -0.06 -8.67 4.98
CA ASN A 33 -1.32 -7.94 4.88
C ASN A 33 -1.86 -7.65 6.28
N PHE A 34 -2.10 -6.38 6.57
CA PHE A 34 -2.63 -5.97 7.85
C PHE A 34 -4.15 -5.81 7.81
N GLN A 35 -4.84 -6.56 8.66
CA GLN A 35 -6.27 -6.40 8.94
C GLN A 35 -6.40 -5.51 10.17
N TYR A 36 -6.78 -4.26 10.00
CA TYR A 36 -6.79 -3.27 11.09
C TYR A 36 -8.18 -2.65 11.34
N GLY A 37 -9.23 -3.36 10.91
CA GLY A 37 -10.61 -2.91 11.08
C GLY A 37 -11.03 -1.86 10.05
N SER A 38 -10.34 -1.75 8.90
CA SER A 38 -10.76 -0.86 7.83
C SER A 38 -11.95 -1.44 7.05
N LYS A 39 -12.76 -0.56 6.48
CA LYS A 39 -13.93 -0.93 5.65
C LYS A 39 -13.56 -1.75 4.43
N HIS A 40 -12.38 -1.52 3.85
CA HIS A 40 -11.91 -2.14 2.62
C HIS A 40 -11.01 -3.37 2.82
N ASN A 41 -10.74 -3.79 4.04
CA ASN A 41 -9.83 -4.90 4.34
C ASN A 41 -10.16 -6.20 3.59
N VAL A 42 -11.45 -6.55 3.43
CA VAL A 42 -11.86 -7.77 2.73
C VAL A 42 -11.40 -7.76 1.27
N TYR A 43 -11.64 -6.66 0.57
CA TYR A 43 -11.30 -6.54 -0.85
C TYR A 43 -9.82 -6.31 -1.08
N GLU A 44 -9.11 -5.67 -0.15
CA GLU A 44 -7.63 -5.61 -0.18
C GLU A 44 -7.03 -7.02 -0.09
N ARG A 45 -7.53 -7.85 0.82
CA ARG A 45 -7.06 -9.23 0.95
C ARG A 45 -7.31 -10.05 -0.30
N ILE A 46 -8.50 -9.93 -0.91
CA ILE A 46 -8.81 -10.61 -2.17
C ILE A 46 -7.83 -10.17 -3.27
N ALA A 47 -7.55 -8.89 -3.38
CA ALA A 47 -6.59 -8.36 -4.34
C ALA A 47 -5.17 -8.85 -4.06
N ALA A 48 -4.75 -8.84 -2.78
CA ALA A 48 -3.43 -9.34 -2.37
C ALA A 48 -3.24 -10.81 -2.78
N ASP A 49 -4.23 -11.67 -2.50
CA ASP A 49 -4.20 -13.08 -2.87
C ASP A 49 -4.11 -13.25 -4.41
N ALA A 50 -4.87 -12.46 -5.18
CA ALA A 50 -4.86 -12.51 -6.65
C ALA A 50 -3.50 -12.09 -7.23
N VAL A 51 -2.92 -11.00 -6.73
CA VAL A 51 -1.61 -10.50 -7.17
C VAL A 51 -0.50 -11.49 -6.83
N LEU A 52 -0.51 -12.07 -5.63
CA LEU A 52 0.50 -13.06 -5.22
C LEU A 52 0.41 -14.33 -6.05
N LYS A 53 -0.80 -14.79 -6.35
CA LYS A 53 -1.02 -15.93 -7.23
C LYS A 53 -0.48 -15.67 -8.66
N TYR A 54 -0.65 -14.46 -9.17
CA TYR A 54 -0.08 -14.05 -10.46
C TYR A 54 1.45 -14.16 -10.45
N TYR A 55 2.10 -13.61 -9.42
CA TYR A 55 3.57 -13.63 -9.34
C TYR A 55 4.14 -15.01 -8.99
N ALA A 56 3.46 -15.84 -8.20
CA ALA A 56 3.97 -17.15 -7.77
C ALA A 56 4.38 -18.07 -8.93
N SER A 57 3.75 -17.93 -10.09
CA SER A 57 4.05 -18.71 -11.29
C SER A 57 5.03 -18.02 -12.26
N ALA A 58 5.33 -16.73 -12.04
CA ALA A 58 6.00 -15.89 -13.04
C ALA A 58 7.41 -15.45 -12.65
N VAL A 59 7.80 -15.58 -11.36
CA VAL A 59 9.04 -14.96 -10.87
C VAL A 59 9.97 -15.95 -10.15
N PRO A 60 11.30 -15.81 -10.31
CA PRO A 60 12.28 -16.69 -9.69
C PRO A 60 12.67 -16.23 -8.28
N CYS A 61 11.69 -15.85 -7.44
CA CYS A 61 11.90 -15.51 -6.05
C CYS A 61 10.92 -16.25 -5.14
N GLU A 62 11.34 -16.50 -3.90
CA GLU A 62 10.48 -17.07 -2.86
C GLU A 62 9.51 -15.97 -2.38
N LEU A 63 8.22 -16.17 -2.66
CA LEU A 63 7.15 -15.32 -2.15
C LEU A 63 6.42 -16.07 -1.03
N THR A 64 6.36 -15.46 0.16
CA THR A 64 5.57 -15.94 1.28
C THR A 64 4.57 -14.88 1.70
N TYR A 65 3.45 -15.28 2.29
CA TYR A 65 2.35 -14.37 2.61
C TYR A 65 1.81 -14.66 4.01
N GLU A 66 1.54 -13.60 4.75
CA GLU A 66 0.96 -13.67 6.09
C GLU A 66 -0.08 -12.55 6.27
N VAL A 67 -1.17 -12.89 6.94
CA VAL A 67 -2.21 -11.93 7.34
C VAL A 67 -2.07 -11.69 8.85
N VAL A 68 -1.91 -10.43 9.23
CA VAL A 68 -1.78 -10.02 10.63
C VAL A 68 -3.00 -9.21 11.03
N ASP A 69 -3.74 -9.69 12.04
CA ASP A 69 -4.90 -8.97 12.57
C ASP A 69 -4.46 -7.98 13.66
N LEU A 70 -4.69 -6.71 13.37
CA LEU A 70 -4.44 -5.56 14.24
C LEU A 70 -5.72 -4.81 14.61
N SER A 71 -6.90 -5.37 14.34
CA SER A 71 -8.17 -4.67 14.56
C SER A 71 -8.32 -4.19 16.01
N GLY A 72 -7.85 -4.98 16.98
CA GLY A 72 -7.81 -4.60 18.39
C GLY A 72 -6.91 -3.40 18.71
N ALA A 73 -5.80 -3.23 17.98
CA ALA A 73 -4.88 -2.12 18.19
C ALA A 73 -5.42 -0.77 17.69
N PHE A 74 -6.37 -0.79 16.75
CA PHE A 74 -7.01 0.39 16.19
C PHE A 74 -8.40 0.67 16.77
N THR A 75 -8.85 -0.12 17.75
CA THR A 75 -10.12 0.10 18.46
C THR A 75 -10.10 1.45 19.17
N GLY A 76 -11.14 2.25 18.97
CA GLY A 76 -11.26 3.59 19.56
C GLY A 76 -10.52 4.70 18.82
N MET A 77 -9.81 4.40 17.73
CA MET A 77 -9.29 5.44 16.83
C MET A 77 -10.40 5.94 15.90
N GLU A 78 -10.36 7.24 15.57
CA GLU A 78 -11.32 7.88 14.69
C GLU A 78 -10.76 8.01 13.29
N SER A 79 -11.45 7.45 12.30
CA SER A 79 -11.19 7.64 10.86
C SER A 79 -12.36 7.14 10.04
N SER A 80 -12.69 7.83 8.96
CA SER A 80 -13.73 7.38 8.02
C SER A 80 -13.38 6.04 7.33
N LEU A 81 -12.12 5.65 7.35
CA LEU A 81 -11.68 4.36 6.80
C LEU A 81 -11.95 3.18 7.75
N LEU A 82 -12.11 3.41 9.04
CA LEU A 82 -12.38 2.35 10.02
C LEU A 82 -13.86 1.97 10.03
N LEU A 83 -14.16 0.72 10.41
CA LEU A 83 -15.54 0.22 10.53
C LEU A 83 -16.39 1.03 11.51
N SER A 84 -15.78 1.62 12.54
CA SER A 84 -16.39 2.51 13.51
C SER A 84 -16.59 3.94 13.01
N GLY A 85 -15.97 4.32 11.89
CA GLY A 85 -15.97 5.70 11.38
C GLY A 85 -17.18 6.05 10.52
N GLY A 86 -17.31 7.36 10.23
CA GLY A 86 -18.33 7.93 9.36
C GLY A 86 -18.20 7.51 7.89
N GLU A 87 -18.95 8.17 7.01
CA GLU A 87 -18.90 7.89 5.58
C GLU A 87 -17.54 8.22 4.97
N ILE A 88 -17.17 7.44 3.94
CA ILE A 88 -15.95 7.69 3.18
C ILE A 88 -16.18 8.91 2.28
N PRO A 89 -15.34 9.96 2.38
CA PRO A 89 -15.50 11.14 1.56
C PRO A 89 -15.32 10.84 0.08
N GLU A 90 -16.09 11.51 -0.74
CA GLU A 90 -15.99 11.48 -2.20
C GLU A 90 -15.32 12.76 -2.70
N GLY A 91 -14.77 12.71 -3.92
CA GLY A 91 -14.13 13.84 -4.60
C GLY A 91 -12.63 13.69 -4.73
N HIS A 92 -11.99 14.78 -5.15
CA HIS A 92 -10.56 14.83 -5.46
C HIS A 92 -9.70 14.50 -4.24
N TYR A 93 -8.59 13.78 -4.45
CA TYR A 93 -7.71 13.31 -3.37
C TYR A 93 -7.13 14.44 -2.51
N GLU A 94 -6.84 15.59 -3.10
CA GLU A 94 -6.32 16.77 -2.39
C GLU A 94 -7.38 17.61 -1.65
N SER A 95 -8.65 17.19 -1.68
CA SER A 95 -9.73 17.92 -1.02
C SER A 95 -9.55 17.90 0.52
N SER A 96 -9.94 18.99 1.19
CA SER A 96 -9.77 19.15 2.65
C SER A 96 -10.48 18.07 3.47
N ASN A 97 -11.57 17.48 2.94
CA ASN A 97 -12.30 16.39 3.58
C ASN A 97 -11.51 15.06 3.63
N MET A 98 -10.44 14.91 2.85
CA MET A 98 -9.59 13.72 2.86
C MET A 98 -8.86 13.55 4.20
N SER A 99 -8.69 14.59 5.00
CA SER A 99 -8.15 14.48 6.36
C SER A 99 -8.94 13.49 7.24
N GLN A 100 -10.23 13.30 6.97
CA GLN A 100 -11.08 12.31 7.66
C GLN A 100 -10.67 10.86 7.38
N THR A 101 -9.89 10.60 6.32
CA THR A 101 -9.38 9.26 5.97
C THR A 101 -8.09 8.91 6.69
N VAL A 102 -7.50 9.83 7.43
CA VAL A 102 -6.28 9.57 8.20
C VAL A 102 -6.59 8.58 9.33
N VAL A 103 -5.94 7.43 9.30
CA VAL A 103 -5.91 6.50 10.45
C VAL A 103 -4.69 6.85 11.27
N PRO A 104 -4.85 7.34 12.51
CA PRO A 104 -3.74 7.86 13.31
C PRO A 104 -2.59 6.88 13.45
N ALA A 105 -1.36 7.31 13.11
CA ALA A 105 -0.13 6.54 13.27
C ALA A 105 -0.13 5.13 12.63
N ARG A 106 -0.96 4.89 11.60
CA ARG A 106 -1.10 3.56 10.98
C ARG A 106 0.23 3.01 10.48
N ASN A 107 0.98 3.79 9.72
CA ASN A 107 2.25 3.33 9.15
C ASN A 107 3.33 3.18 10.23
N LEU A 108 3.28 3.95 11.33
CA LEU A 108 4.17 3.76 12.48
C LEU A 108 3.98 2.37 13.11
N VAL A 109 2.72 1.97 13.35
CA VAL A 109 2.39 0.64 13.90
C VAL A 109 2.83 -0.45 12.93
N PHE A 110 2.49 -0.33 11.64
CA PHE A 110 2.84 -1.32 10.63
C PHE A 110 4.35 -1.51 10.52
N LEU A 111 5.12 -0.43 10.40
CA LEU A 111 6.57 -0.51 10.29
C LEU A 111 7.22 -1.11 11.53
N SER A 112 6.70 -0.82 12.73
CA SER A 112 7.21 -1.41 13.98
C SER A 112 7.03 -2.93 14.01
N ILE A 113 5.88 -3.44 13.57
CA ILE A 113 5.60 -4.87 13.49
C ILE A 113 6.47 -5.54 12.42
N LEU A 114 6.54 -4.95 11.23
CA LEU A 114 7.38 -5.46 10.14
C LEU A 114 8.85 -5.54 10.56
N ALA A 115 9.35 -4.56 11.32
CA ALA A 115 10.72 -4.57 11.83
C ALA A 115 10.99 -5.75 12.75
N GLY A 116 10.09 -6.04 13.70
CA GLY A 116 10.18 -7.20 14.57
C GLY A 116 10.14 -8.52 13.80
N MET A 117 9.23 -8.62 12.80
CA MET A 117 9.13 -9.79 11.92
C MET A 117 10.40 -9.99 11.09
N ALA A 118 10.92 -8.91 10.50
CA ALA A 118 12.14 -8.95 9.70
C ALA A 118 13.33 -9.40 10.54
N TRP A 119 13.51 -8.81 11.71
CA TRP A 119 14.61 -9.17 12.60
C TRP A 119 14.52 -10.62 13.07
N SER A 120 13.34 -11.09 13.47
CA SER A 120 13.15 -12.50 13.91
C SER A 120 13.39 -13.52 12.79
N LYS A 121 13.21 -13.12 11.53
CA LYS A 121 13.43 -13.97 10.34
C LYS A 121 14.84 -13.79 9.71
N GLY A 122 15.70 -12.94 10.28
CA GLY A 122 17.00 -12.60 9.70
C GLY A 122 16.90 -11.87 8.35
N ILE A 123 15.88 -11.06 8.15
CA ILE A 123 15.63 -10.25 6.96
C ILE A 123 16.07 -8.81 7.23
N GLU A 124 16.90 -8.26 6.36
CA GLU A 124 17.55 -6.96 6.56
C GLU A 124 16.74 -5.76 6.07
N ASN A 125 15.63 -5.98 5.37
CA ASN A 125 14.84 -4.88 4.79
C ASN A 125 13.36 -5.07 5.07
N ILE A 126 12.69 -3.96 5.37
CA ILE A 126 11.24 -3.84 5.28
C ILE A 126 10.89 -2.84 4.19
N ALA A 127 9.75 -3.00 3.53
CA ALA A 127 9.35 -2.14 2.43
C ALA A 127 7.90 -1.65 2.59
N ILE A 128 7.65 -0.40 2.18
CA ILE A 128 6.33 0.24 2.23
C ILE A 128 6.09 1.08 0.99
N GLY A 129 4.83 1.10 0.52
CA GLY A 129 4.37 1.87 -0.65
C GLY A 129 3.78 3.22 -0.24
N ILE A 130 4.61 4.16 0.17
CA ILE A 130 4.26 5.56 0.40
C ILE A 130 4.82 6.43 -0.72
N HIS A 131 4.14 7.53 -1.05
CA HIS A 131 4.51 8.37 -2.19
C HIS A 131 4.22 9.86 -1.97
N ARG A 132 4.66 10.71 -2.90
CA ARG A 132 4.57 12.16 -2.77
C ARG A 132 3.12 12.68 -2.62
N GLY A 133 2.14 12.07 -3.29
CA GLY A 133 0.73 12.46 -3.20
C GLY A 133 0.16 12.34 -1.78
N ASP A 134 0.68 11.40 -0.99
CA ASP A 134 0.26 11.17 0.39
C ASP A 134 0.70 12.27 1.37
N HIS A 135 1.78 13.01 1.07
CA HIS A 135 2.45 13.90 2.02
C HIS A 135 1.57 15.03 2.54
N ALA A 136 0.65 15.52 1.73
CA ALA A 136 -0.26 16.60 2.12
C ALA A 136 -1.28 16.16 3.17
N ILE A 137 -1.71 14.88 3.11
CA ILE A 137 -2.83 14.34 3.89
C ILE A 137 -2.32 13.52 5.08
N TYR A 138 -1.37 12.61 4.84
CA TYR A 138 -0.93 11.60 5.80
C TYR A 138 0.43 11.95 6.40
N PRO A 139 0.50 12.39 7.68
CA PRO A 139 1.78 12.72 8.31
C PRO A 139 2.79 11.56 8.31
N ASP A 140 2.29 10.34 8.44
CA ASP A 140 3.07 9.10 8.47
C ASP A 140 3.46 8.52 7.08
N CYS A 141 3.33 9.37 6.05
CA CYS A 141 3.86 9.12 4.70
C CYS A 141 4.96 10.12 4.28
N ARG A 142 5.26 11.12 5.12
CA ARG A 142 6.20 12.20 4.79
C ARG A 142 7.66 11.74 4.85
N PRO A 143 8.57 12.40 4.11
CA PRO A 143 9.99 12.08 4.12
C PRO A 143 10.64 12.14 5.50
N GLU A 144 10.24 13.13 6.34
CA GLU A 144 10.74 13.30 7.69
C GLU A 144 10.33 12.13 8.59
N PHE A 145 9.09 11.66 8.45
CA PHE A 145 8.59 10.48 9.15
C PHE A 145 9.37 9.23 8.72
N HIS A 146 9.52 8.99 7.41
CA HIS A 146 10.29 7.86 6.89
C HIS A 146 11.71 7.84 7.44
N LYS A 147 12.41 8.98 7.40
CA LYS A 147 13.77 9.11 7.91
C LYS A 147 13.87 8.79 9.41
N ALA A 148 12.91 9.30 10.21
CA ALA A 148 12.86 9.07 11.65
C ALA A 148 12.60 7.59 11.96
N MET A 149 11.64 6.95 11.26
CA MET A 149 11.32 5.53 11.41
C MET A 149 12.46 4.62 10.98
N ASP A 150 13.11 4.90 9.85
CA ASP A 150 14.28 4.15 9.41
C ASP A 150 15.39 4.19 10.48
N THR A 151 15.68 5.36 11.03
CA THR A 151 16.65 5.51 12.11
C THR A 151 16.25 4.74 13.38
N ALA A 152 14.98 4.86 13.80
CA ALA A 152 14.50 4.20 15.01
C ALA A 152 14.51 2.67 14.87
N ILE A 153 14.08 2.16 13.72
CA ILE A 153 14.07 0.73 13.42
C ILE A 153 15.51 0.20 13.32
N TYR A 154 16.39 0.91 12.61
CA TYR A 154 17.79 0.52 12.50
C TYR A 154 18.45 0.38 13.88
N LEU A 155 18.28 1.34 14.77
CA LEU A 155 18.81 1.30 16.14
C LEU A 155 18.11 0.24 16.99
N GLY A 156 16.78 0.13 16.90
CA GLY A 156 15.97 -0.82 17.68
C GLY A 156 16.15 -2.29 17.27
N THR A 157 16.75 -2.54 16.10
CA THR A 157 17.05 -3.89 15.59
C THR A 157 18.57 -4.16 15.54
N ASP A 158 19.32 -3.52 16.41
CA ASP A 158 20.78 -3.64 16.47
C ASP A 158 21.47 -3.45 15.10
N ARG A 159 21.01 -2.44 14.36
CA ARG A 159 21.52 -2.03 13.04
C ARG A 159 21.34 -3.06 11.92
N ASN A 160 20.33 -3.93 12.05
CA ASN A 160 20.12 -5.02 11.08
C ASN A 160 18.98 -4.74 10.08
N VAL A 161 17.98 -3.91 10.41
CA VAL A 161 16.81 -3.69 9.55
C VAL A 161 16.77 -2.25 9.04
N ASN A 162 16.53 -2.10 7.73
CA ASN A 162 16.36 -0.81 7.04
C ASN A 162 14.97 -0.68 6.44
N VAL A 163 14.45 0.55 6.32
CA VAL A 163 13.14 0.85 5.73
C VAL A 163 13.29 1.31 4.29
N LEU A 164 12.73 0.57 3.36
CA LEU A 164 12.70 0.90 1.93
C LEU A 164 11.36 1.55 1.57
N ALA A 165 11.40 2.76 1.03
CA ALA A 165 10.27 3.46 0.45
C ALA A 165 10.62 3.94 -0.97
N PRO A 166 10.63 3.03 -1.98
CA PRO A 166 11.21 3.31 -3.29
C PRO A 166 10.50 4.44 -4.04
N PHE A 167 9.27 4.73 -3.70
CA PHE A 167 8.42 5.71 -4.38
C PHE A 167 8.16 6.98 -3.58
N LEU A 168 8.84 7.17 -2.44
CA LEU A 168 8.65 8.28 -1.52
C LEU A 168 8.54 9.66 -2.20
N HIS A 169 9.32 9.91 -3.24
CA HIS A 169 9.37 11.17 -3.96
C HIS A 169 8.64 11.16 -5.32
N MET A 170 7.99 10.05 -5.68
CA MET A 170 7.29 9.91 -6.95
C MET A 170 5.82 10.33 -6.85
N SER A 171 5.25 10.85 -7.94
CA SER A 171 3.80 11.02 -8.06
C SER A 171 3.13 9.68 -8.35
N LYS A 172 1.81 9.60 -8.15
CA LYS A 172 1.02 8.42 -8.49
C LYS A 172 1.17 8.04 -9.96
N SER A 173 1.18 9.03 -10.84
CA SER A 173 1.40 8.84 -12.29
C SER A 173 2.75 8.20 -12.60
N GLN A 174 3.82 8.65 -11.94
CA GLN A 174 5.15 8.04 -12.09
C GLN A 174 5.19 6.59 -11.56
N ILE A 175 4.43 6.28 -10.49
CA ILE A 175 4.29 4.92 -9.98
C ILE A 175 3.57 4.02 -10.99
N VAL A 176 2.47 4.52 -11.59
CA VAL A 176 1.75 3.81 -12.65
C VAL A 176 2.67 3.53 -13.83
N GLN A 177 3.39 4.55 -14.30
CA GLN A 177 4.35 4.41 -15.41
C GLN A 177 5.42 3.33 -15.09
N TYR A 178 5.99 3.38 -13.88
CA TYR A 178 6.96 2.39 -13.44
C TYR A 178 6.37 0.97 -13.41
N GLY A 179 5.17 0.81 -12.86
CA GLY A 179 4.53 -0.50 -12.76
C GLY A 179 4.17 -1.09 -14.11
N ILE A 180 3.66 -0.29 -15.06
CA ILE A 180 3.41 -0.72 -16.43
C ILE A 180 4.70 -1.21 -17.10
N ALA A 181 5.78 -0.45 -16.99
CA ALA A 181 7.09 -0.83 -17.53
C ALA A 181 7.67 -2.11 -16.92
N ASN A 182 7.18 -2.52 -15.74
CA ASN A 182 7.61 -3.72 -15.02
C ASN A 182 6.51 -4.79 -14.90
N ASN A 183 5.46 -4.72 -15.75
CA ASN A 183 4.36 -5.69 -15.82
C ASN A 183 3.62 -5.91 -14.49
N ALA A 184 3.42 -4.85 -13.70
CA ALA A 184 2.60 -4.93 -12.51
C ALA A 184 1.14 -5.24 -12.90
N PRO A 185 0.50 -6.26 -12.29
CA PRO A 185 -0.84 -6.72 -12.69
C PRO A 185 -1.94 -5.81 -12.14
N TYR A 186 -2.00 -4.56 -12.60
CA TYR A 186 -2.91 -3.54 -12.08
C TYR A 186 -4.40 -3.92 -12.18
N HIS A 187 -4.77 -4.78 -13.13
CA HIS A 187 -6.14 -5.32 -13.24
C HIS A 187 -6.55 -6.22 -12.04
N LEU A 188 -5.60 -6.67 -11.23
CA LEU A 188 -5.85 -7.45 -10.01
C LEU A 188 -5.82 -6.61 -8.73
N THR A 189 -5.43 -5.33 -8.83
CA THR A 189 -5.19 -4.48 -7.65
C THR A 189 -6.46 -3.78 -7.18
N ARG A 190 -6.51 -3.47 -5.88
CA ARG A 190 -7.61 -2.76 -5.25
C ARG A 190 -7.12 -1.47 -4.60
N THR A 191 -7.76 -0.33 -4.94
CA THR A 191 -7.43 0.97 -4.35
C THR A 191 -8.62 1.59 -3.61
N CYS A 192 -9.84 1.27 -3.99
CA CYS A 192 -11.07 1.84 -3.46
C CYS A 192 -11.24 1.62 -1.95
N TYR A 193 -11.64 2.67 -1.23
CA TYR A 193 -11.90 2.64 0.21
C TYR A 193 -13.27 2.06 0.58
N LYS A 194 -14.21 1.93 -0.36
CA LYS A 194 -15.56 1.40 -0.07
C LYS A 194 -15.56 -0.13 -0.03
N ASN A 195 -16.41 -0.67 0.86
CA ASN A 195 -16.57 -2.11 1.04
C ASN A 195 -17.60 -2.67 0.04
N GLN A 196 -17.20 -2.83 -1.21
CA GLN A 196 -18.07 -3.29 -2.31
C GLN A 196 -17.24 -4.00 -3.39
N PRO A 197 -17.83 -4.89 -4.20
CA PRO A 197 -17.08 -5.68 -5.20
C PRO A 197 -16.33 -4.81 -6.21
N ASN A 198 -17.02 -3.92 -6.90
CA ASN A 198 -16.41 -3.03 -7.87
C ASN A 198 -15.95 -1.72 -7.20
N PRO A 199 -14.80 -1.16 -7.55
CA PRO A 199 -14.40 0.16 -7.09
C PRO A 199 -15.43 1.23 -7.44
N CYS A 200 -15.68 2.16 -6.50
CA CYS A 200 -16.74 3.15 -6.67
C CYS A 200 -16.44 4.24 -7.71
N GLY A 201 -15.18 4.45 -8.09
CA GLY A 201 -14.76 5.52 -8.98
C GLY A 201 -14.91 6.95 -8.42
N LYS A 202 -15.35 7.12 -7.17
CA LYS A 202 -15.74 8.42 -6.60
C LYS A 202 -15.01 8.81 -5.31
N CYS A 203 -14.46 7.86 -4.55
CA CYS A 203 -13.64 8.19 -3.38
C CYS A 203 -12.27 8.75 -3.82
N GLY A 204 -11.61 9.52 -2.95
CA GLY A 204 -10.35 10.17 -3.29
C GLY A 204 -9.30 9.23 -3.87
N SER A 205 -9.17 8.03 -3.31
CA SER A 205 -8.21 7.03 -3.81
C SER A 205 -8.56 6.48 -5.20
N CYS A 206 -9.85 6.38 -5.58
CA CYS A 206 -10.25 6.06 -6.94
C CYS A 206 -9.95 7.21 -7.90
N TYR A 207 -10.21 8.46 -7.47
CA TYR A 207 -9.89 9.64 -8.25
C TYR A 207 -8.40 9.72 -8.59
N GLU A 208 -7.55 9.66 -7.57
CA GLU A 208 -6.10 9.71 -7.74
C GLU A 208 -5.60 8.60 -8.69
N ARG A 209 -6.18 7.40 -8.58
CA ARG A 209 -5.83 6.28 -9.46
C ARG A 209 -6.22 6.54 -10.90
N LEU A 210 -7.47 6.98 -11.16
CA LEU A 210 -7.95 7.29 -12.50
C LEU A 210 -7.15 8.41 -13.15
N GLU A 211 -6.87 9.48 -12.41
CA GLU A 211 -6.00 10.58 -12.88
C GLU A 211 -4.60 10.09 -13.23
N ALA A 212 -4.01 9.23 -12.39
CA ALA A 212 -2.67 8.69 -12.65
C ALA A 212 -2.59 7.85 -13.92
N PHE A 213 -3.65 7.10 -14.27
CA PHE A 213 -3.72 6.40 -15.56
C PHE A 213 -3.94 7.37 -16.72
N ALA A 214 -4.84 8.34 -16.59
CA ALA A 214 -5.13 9.34 -17.61
C ALA A 214 -3.90 10.21 -17.96
N GLU A 215 -3.12 10.64 -16.95
CA GLU A 215 -1.86 11.35 -17.15
C GLU A 215 -0.82 10.57 -17.97
N ASN A 216 -0.91 9.25 -17.95
CA ASN A 216 -0.08 8.36 -18.78
C ASN A 216 -0.72 8.03 -20.15
N ASN A 217 -1.85 8.65 -20.51
CA ASN A 217 -2.65 8.31 -21.68
C ASN A 217 -3.09 6.84 -21.71
N LEU A 218 -3.42 6.27 -20.56
CA LEU A 218 -3.84 4.89 -20.36
C LEU A 218 -5.24 4.84 -19.76
N ILE A 219 -5.97 3.79 -20.08
CA ILE A 219 -7.22 3.44 -19.39
C ILE A 219 -6.88 2.51 -18.23
N ASP A 220 -7.45 2.78 -17.05
CA ASP A 220 -7.30 1.87 -15.91
C ASP A 220 -7.92 0.52 -16.22
N PRO A 221 -7.19 -0.59 -16.07
CA PRO A 221 -7.68 -1.93 -16.40
C PRO A 221 -8.72 -2.49 -15.40
N VAL A 222 -9.11 -1.74 -14.37
CA VAL A 222 -10.08 -2.18 -13.37
C VAL A 222 -11.50 -1.75 -13.79
N PHE A 223 -12.47 -2.64 -13.58
CA PHE A 223 -13.91 -2.32 -13.79
C PHE A 223 -14.46 -1.57 -12.58
N TYR A 224 -14.98 -0.38 -12.83
CA TYR A 224 -15.65 0.47 -11.84
C TYR A 224 -17.18 0.27 -11.83
N GLU A 225 -17.85 0.74 -10.79
CA GLU A 225 -19.31 0.80 -10.81
C GLU A 225 -19.86 1.69 -11.93
N GLU A 226 -21.07 1.39 -12.40
CA GLU A 226 -21.75 2.22 -13.41
C GLU A 226 -21.91 3.66 -12.91
N GLY A 227 -21.58 4.63 -13.78
CA GLY A 227 -21.58 6.05 -13.43
C GLY A 227 -20.32 6.53 -12.68
N ALA A 228 -19.27 5.70 -12.57
CA ALA A 228 -17.92 6.18 -12.27
C ALA A 228 -17.42 7.06 -13.43
N ASN A 229 -16.75 8.16 -13.10
CA ASN A 229 -16.08 8.98 -14.11
C ASN A 229 -14.93 8.15 -14.72
N ASN A 230 -15.23 7.44 -15.79
CA ASN A 230 -14.22 6.97 -16.72
C ASN A 230 -13.75 8.22 -17.47
N GLY A 231 -12.69 8.88 -16.96
CA GLY A 231 -12.08 10.04 -17.59
C GLY A 231 -11.56 9.75 -19.01
#